data_798e32b4d8bda8c6e7d4e99670606a30
#
_entry.id   798e32b4d8bda8c6e7d4e99670606a30
#
_cell.length_a   1.000
_cell.length_b   1.000
_cell.length_c   1.000
_cell.angle_alpha   90.00
_cell.angle_beta   90.00
_cell.angle_gamma   90.00
#
_symmetry.space_group_name_H-M   'P 1'
#
loop_
_entity.id
_entity.type
_entity.pdbx_description
1 polymer ?
#
loop_
_entity_poly.entity_id
_entity_poly.type
_entity_poly.pdbx_seq_one_letter_code
_entity_poly.pdbx_strand_id
1 'polypeptide(L)' 'MLKVAYYRQHAAECRRLAAKSTLPDIRDQLLQMAETWDSLATDRERALTRKSEQHHEI' A
#
# COMPACT_ATOMS: atom_id res chain seq x y z
N MET A 1 -2.09 -7.09 -14.00
CA MET A 1 -1.86 -7.51 -12.61
C MET A 1 -1.14 -6.42 -11.86
N LEU A 2 -1.65 -6.06 -10.69
CA LEU A 2 -1.05 -4.98 -9.91
C LEU A 2 0.14 -5.48 -9.11
N LYS A 3 1.23 -4.73 -9.16
CA LYS A 3 2.45 -5.06 -8.44
C LYS A 3 2.50 -4.37 -7.10
N VAL A 4 3.28 -4.91 -6.17
CA VAL A 4 3.47 -4.31 -4.85
C VAL A 4 3.94 -2.86 -4.98
N ALA A 5 4.85 -2.60 -5.92
CA ALA A 5 5.35 -1.25 -6.15
C ALA A 5 4.23 -0.28 -6.52
N TYR A 6 3.23 -0.75 -7.25
CA TYR A 6 2.09 0.07 -7.63
C TYR A 6 1.30 0.51 -6.38
N TYR A 7 1.04 -0.44 -5.48
CA TYR A 7 0.34 -0.13 -4.24
C TYR A 7 1.11 0.86 -3.39
N ARG A 8 2.41 0.65 -3.26
CA ARG A 8 3.27 1.55 -2.48
C ARG A 8 3.34 2.93 -3.07
N GLN A 9 3.34 3.03 -4.39
CA GLN A 9 3.34 4.29 -5.08
C GLN A 9 2.06 5.07 -4.82
N HIS A 10 0.93 4.38 -4.83
CA HIS A 10 -0.35 5.03 -4.52
C HIS A 10 -0.40 5.51 -3.08
N ALA A 11 0.13 4.72 -2.15
CA ALA A 11 0.20 5.13 -0.75
C ALA A 11 1.04 6.40 -0.61
N ALA A 12 2.18 6.46 -1.28
CA ALA A 12 3.05 7.63 -1.24
C ALA A 12 2.35 8.86 -1.81
N GLU A 13 1.61 8.69 -2.91
CA GLU A 13 0.88 9.80 -3.51
C GLU A 13 -0.21 10.31 -2.60
N CYS A 14 -0.94 9.42 -1.94
CA CYS A 14 -1.96 9.81 -0.98
C CYS A 14 -1.36 10.62 0.16
N ARG A 15 -0.19 10.22 0.66
CA ARG A 15 0.49 10.95 1.72
C ARG A 15 0.94 12.32 1.25
N ARG A 16 1.43 12.41 0.02
CA ARG A 16 1.86 13.67 -0.55
C ARG A 16 0.69 14.65 -0.68
N LEU A 17 -0.43 14.16 -1.17
CA LEU A 17 -1.64 14.97 -1.29
C LEU A 17 -2.15 15.39 0.08
N ALA A 18 -2.09 14.49 1.05
CA ALA A 18 -2.50 14.80 2.42
C ALA A 18 -1.66 15.94 3.00
N ALA A 19 -0.36 15.91 2.72
CA ALA A 19 0.55 16.95 3.23
C ALA A 19 0.22 18.32 2.64
N LYS A 20 -0.32 18.36 1.43
CA LYS A 20 -0.68 19.61 0.77
C LYS A 20 -2.09 20.08 1.12
N SER A 21 -2.91 19.23 1.70
CA SER A 21 -4.28 19.57 2.00
C SER A 21 -4.35 20.46 3.24
N THR A 22 -5.15 21.52 3.15
CA THR A 22 -5.40 22.39 4.29
C THR A 22 -6.66 22.01 5.05
N LEU A 23 -7.45 21.07 4.48
CA LEU A 23 -8.70 20.63 5.08
C LEU A 23 -8.45 19.35 5.87
N PRO A 24 -8.70 19.37 7.20
CA PRO A 24 -8.40 18.18 8.03
C PRO A 24 -9.15 16.92 7.59
N ASP A 25 -10.42 17.05 7.21
CA ASP A 25 -11.23 15.91 6.81
C ASP A 25 -10.65 15.23 5.57
N ILE A 26 -10.25 16.03 4.60
CA ILE A 26 -9.68 15.50 3.37
C ILE A 26 -8.33 14.87 3.63
N ARG A 27 -7.52 15.52 4.46
CA ARG A 27 -6.23 14.97 4.83
C ARG A 27 -6.38 13.62 5.52
N ASP A 28 -7.33 13.51 6.44
CA ASP A 28 -7.55 12.25 7.14
C ASP A 28 -7.99 11.15 6.19
N GLN A 29 -8.88 11.47 5.24
CA GLN A 29 -9.31 10.50 4.23
C GLN A 29 -8.13 10.02 3.39
N LEU A 30 -7.27 10.94 2.98
CA LEU A 30 -6.11 10.57 2.17
C LEU A 30 -5.15 9.70 2.94
N LEU A 31 -4.95 9.98 4.24
CA LEU A 31 -4.08 9.15 5.07
C LEU A 31 -4.66 7.76 5.27
N GLN A 32 -5.99 7.64 5.42
CA GLN A 32 -6.64 6.35 5.50
C GLN A 32 -6.48 5.56 4.21
N MET A 33 -6.61 6.23 3.07
CA MET A 33 -6.39 5.59 1.78
C MET A 33 -4.96 5.08 1.67
N ALA A 34 -3.99 5.88 2.14
CA ALA A 34 -2.59 5.47 2.11
C ALA A 34 -2.37 4.20 2.94
N GLU A 35 -2.99 4.12 4.11
CA GLU A 35 -2.89 2.93 4.94
C GLU A 35 -3.48 1.71 4.26
N THR A 36 -4.61 1.89 3.57
CA THR A 36 -5.24 0.80 2.83
C THR A 36 -4.31 0.30 1.73
N TRP A 37 -3.70 1.20 0.97
CA TRP A 37 -2.77 0.81 -0.08
C TRP A 37 -1.56 0.08 0.50
N ASP A 38 -1.03 0.57 1.63
CA ASP A 38 0.09 -0.10 2.28
C ASP A 38 -0.28 -1.50 2.77
N SER A 39 -1.48 -1.65 3.32
CA SER A 39 -1.96 -2.96 3.76
C SER A 39 -2.06 -3.93 2.60
N LEU A 40 -2.58 -3.47 1.47
CA LEU A 40 -2.67 -4.30 0.27
C LEU A 40 -1.28 -4.71 -0.20
N ALA A 41 -0.32 -3.78 -0.16
CA ALA A 41 1.05 -4.08 -0.55
C ALA A 41 1.66 -5.13 0.37
N THR A 42 1.48 -4.97 1.67
CA THR A 42 2.02 -5.90 2.65
C THR A 42 1.40 -7.28 2.48
N ASP A 43 0.10 -7.35 2.29
CA ASP A 43 -0.58 -8.63 2.08
C ASP A 43 -0.08 -9.33 0.83
N ARG A 44 0.14 -8.55 -0.22
CA ARG A 44 0.65 -9.11 -1.47
C ARG A 44 2.07 -9.62 -1.31
N GLU A 45 2.90 -8.88 -0.60
CA GLU A 45 4.26 -9.31 -0.33
C GLU A 45 4.29 -10.62 0.46
N ARG A 46 3.44 -10.71 1.47
CA ARG A 46 3.35 -11.93 2.28
C ARG A 46 2.89 -13.11 1.45
N ALA A 47 1.92 -12.92 0.58
CA ALA A 47 1.42 -13.97 -0.28
C ALA A 47 2.52 -14.45 -1.24
N LEU A 48 3.29 -13.54 -1.82
CA LEU A 48 4.37 -13.89 -2.72
C LEU A 48 5.50 -14.63 -1.99
N THR A 49 5.84 -14.17 -0.80
CA THR A 49 6.87 -14.81 0.02
C THR A 49 6.44 -16.21 0.42
N ARG A 50 5.19 -16.38 0.86
CA ARG A 50 4.66 -17.68 1.26
C ARG A 50 4.68 -18.66 0.09
N LYS A 51 4.31 -18.17 -1.08
CA LYS A 51 4.33 -18.99 -2.28
C LYS A 51 5.73 -19.46 -2.62
N SER A 52 6.68 -18.55 -2.48
CA SER A 52 8.09 -18.83 -2.73
C SER A 52 8.62 -19.87 -1.76
N GLU A 53 8.26 -19.75 -0.48
CA GLU A 53 8.69 -20.69 0.55
C GLU A 53 8.11 -22.08 0.31
N GLN A 54 6.85 -22.16 -0.05
CA GLN A 54 6.23 -23.46 -0.35
C GLN A 54 6.89 -24.13 -1.54
N HIS A 55 7.21 -23.36 -2.56
CA HIS A 55 7.87 -23.88 -3.74
C HIS A 55 9.27 -24.38 -3.42
N HIS A 56 9.95 -23.68 -2.53
CA HIS A 56 11.30 -24.00 -2.15
C HIS A 56 11.40 -25.32 -1.38
N GLU A 57 10.39 -25.66 -0.64
CA GLU A 57 10.39 -26.87 0.17
C GLU A 57 10.29 -28.16 -0.65
N ILE A 58 9.88 -28.05 -1.88
CA ILE A 58 9.76 -29.21 -2.73
C ILE A 58 11.11 -29.56 -3.37
#